data_175f5df771a1905ece62aeb5074c8144
#
_entry.id   175f5df771a1905ece62aeb5074c8144
#
_cell.length_a   1.000
_cell.length_b   1.000
_cell.length_c   1.000
_cell.angle_alpha   90.00
_cell.angle_beta   90.00
_cell.angle_gamma   90.00
#
_symmetry.space_group_name_H-M   'P 1'
#
loop_
_entity.id
_entity.type
_entity.pdbx_description
1 polymer ?
#
loop_
_entity_poly.entity_id
_entity_poly.type
_entity_poly.pdbx_seq_one_letter_code
_entity_poly.pdbx_strand_id
1 'polypeptide(L)'
;VNVLLGVDPVTLFFDLFPGALGAYSLRKLNPNYSGPAAKIRRTSDNAEADVAFDSNGEVSENSVATITNFPISPTTLGLFIDTDPVKVVKLYDQSLNNNHFTQPTNSRQPRIAEGGNLVTSNGKLGIKFISADSTSLAMPEDSLVGLSSLSYFMAFNPTSDIDSIFSAASSFSSYILDIYLFRSDEYTYGI
;
A
#
# COMPACT_ATOMS: atom_id res chain seq x y z
N VAL A 1 30.37 -26.13 24.25
CA VAL A 1 28.92 -26.22 23.98
C VAL A 1 28.58 -25.06 23.09
N ASN A 2 28.46 -25.29 21.77
CA ASN A 2 27.95 -24.31 20.84
C ASN A 2 26.45 -24.18 21.06
N VAL A 3 26.02 -23.11 21.68
CA VAL A 3 24.61 -22.66 21.64
C VAL A 3 24.40 -22.14 20.22
N LEU A 4 23.76 -22.93 19.39
CA LEU A 4 23.10 -22.42 18.20
C LEU A 4 22.08 -21.41 18.70
N LEU A 5 22.42 -20.12 18.60
CA LEU A 5 21.43 -19.04 18.68
C LEU A 5 20.46 -19.31 17.54
N GLY A 6 19.29 -19.82 17.89
CA GLY A 6 18.21 -19.97 16.94
C GLY A 6 18.03 -18.63 16.23
N VAL A 7 18.01 -18.67 14.91
CA VAL A 7 17.56 -17.52 14.14
C VAL A 7 16.14 -17.26 14.63
N ASP A 8 15.93 -16.14 15.33
CA ASP A 8 14.59 -15.75 15.75
C ASP A 8 13.68 -15.79 14.52
N PRO A 9 12.52 -16.44 14.60
CA PRO A 9 11.58 -16.41 13.51
C PRO A 9 11.33 -14.93 13.18
N VAL A 10 11.31 -14.62 11.89
CA VAL A 10 11.09 -13.23 11.43
C VAL A 10 9.81 -12.72 12.09
N THR A 11 9.97 -11.86 13.08
CA THR A 11 8.83 -11.25 13.78
C THR A 11 8.10 -10.35 12.79
N LEU A 12 6.89 -10.72 12.42
CA LEU A 12 6.06 -9.90 11.56
C LEU A 12 5.34 -8.81 12.37
N PHE A 13 4.89 -7.78 11.67
CA PHE A 13 4.19 -6.65 12.30
C PHE A 13 3.03 -7.09 13.20
N PHE A 14 2.25 -8.10 12.77
CA PHE A 14 1.11 -8.60 13.53
C PHE A 14 1.47 -9.43 14.77
N ASP A 15 2.69 -9.92 14.88
CA ASP A 15 3.17 -10.54 16.11
C ASP A 15 3.34 -9.49 17.22
N LEU A 16 3.60 -8.23 16.83
CA LEU A 16 3.76 -7.10 17.74
C LEU A 16 2.44 -6.33 17.95
N PHE A 17 1.59 -6.24 16.94
CA PHE A 17 0.37 -5.44 16.93
C PHE A 17 -0.84 -6.24 16.43
N PRO A 18 -1.29 -7.28 17.17
CA PRO A 18 -2.34 -8.19 16.70
C PRO A 18 -3.72 -7.55 16.56
N GLY A 19 -3.93 -6.38 17.18
CA GLY A 19 -5.21 -5.63 17.15
C GLY A 19 -5.22 -4.44 16.18
N ALA A 20 -4.32 -4.40 15.20
CA ALA A 20 -4.30 -3.30 14.24
C ALA A 20 -5.61 -3.21 13.46
N LEU A 21 -6.16 -1.98 13.35
CA LEU A 21 -7.40 -1.70 12.62
C LEU A 21 -7.24 -1.92 11.10
N GLY A 22 -6.06 -1.65 10.58
CA GLY A 22 -5.68 -1.88 9.19
C GLY A 22 -4.18 -2.03 9.05
N ALA A 23 -3.75 -2.82 8.06
CA ALA A 23 -2.34 -3.04 7.77
C ALA A 23 -2.12 -3.23 6.28
N TYR A 24 -1.30 -2.37 5.69
CA TYR A 24 -1.12 -2.26 4.24
C TYR A 24 0.35 -2.28 3.89
N SER A 25 0.73 -3.16 3.00
CA SER A 25 2.10 -3.22 2.50
C SER A 25 2.18 -4.10 1.25
N LEU A 26 3.21 -3.86 0.44
CA LEU A 26 3.65 -4.77 -0.61
C LEU A 26 4.54 -5.91 -0.07
N ARG A 27 4.62 -6.02 1.26
CA ARG A 27 5.22 -7.14 2.00
C ARG A 27 4.17 -7.77 2.90
N LYS A 28 4.28 -9.07 3.14
CA LYS A 28 3.40 -9.79 4.06
C LYS A 28 3.67 -9.32 5.49
N LEU A 29 2.66 -8.73 6.14
CA LEU A 29 2.71 -8.24 7.52
C LEU A 29 2.06 -9.21 8.50
N ASN A 30 1.08 -10.00 8.05
CA ASN A 30 0.32 -10.93 8.86
C ASN A 30 0.53 -12.36 8.34
N PRO A 31 1.09 -13.28 9.14
CA PRO A 31 1.33 -14.66 8.72
C PRO A 31 0.02 -15.39 8.37
N ASN A 32 -1.11 -15.02 8.99
CA ASN A 32 -2.41 -15.62 8.78
C ASN A 32 -3.16 -15.04 7.57
N TYR A 33 -2.66 -13.98 6.95
CA TYR A 33 -3.27 -13.40 5.77
C TYR A 33 -2.89 -14.22 4.52
N SER A 34 -3.88 -14.64 3.74
CA SER A 34 -3.70 -15.42 2.52
C SER A 34 -4.22 -14.73 1.25
N GLY A 35 -4.74 -13.50 1.38
CA GLY A 35 -5.24 -12.71 0.26
C GLY A 35 -4.13 -12.03 -0.56
N PRO A 36 -4.50 -11.33 -1.64
CA PRO A 36 -3.56 -10.57 -2.47
C PRO A 36 -3.02 -9.34 -1.75
N ALA A 37 -1.87 -8.83 -2.18
CA ALA A 37 -1.30 -7.59 -1.68
C ALA A 37 -2.02 -6.36 -2.22
N ALA A 38 -2.28 -6.34 -3.53
CA ALA A 38 -2.88 -5.22 -4.23
C ALA A 38 -3.73 -5.68 -5.42
N LYS A 39 -4.75 -4.87 -5.76
CA LYS A 39 -5.38 -4.88 -7.09
C LYS A 39 -4.76 -3.74 -7.89
N ILE A 40 -4.32 -4.07 -9.09
CA ILE A 40 -3.67 -3.13 -10.01
C ILE A 40 -4.43 -3.04 -11.32
N ARG A 41 -4.22 -1.95 -12.05
CA ARG A 41 -4.79 -1.72 -13.38
C ARG A 41 -3.72 -1.24 -14.34
N ARG A 42 -3.56 -1.93 -15.45
CA ARG A 42 -2.72 -1.52 -16.58
C ARG A 42 -3.45 -0.45 -17.40
N THR A 43 -2.77 0.66 -17.73
CA THR A 43 -3.46 1.81 -18.37
C THR A 43 -3.64 1.66 -19.87
N SER A 44 -2.86 0.80 -20.55
CA SER A 44 -2.95 0.56 -21.99
C SER A 44 -4.29 -0.06 -22.43
N ASP A 45 -4.83 -0.98 -21.63
CA ASP A 45 -6.02 -1.76 -21.99
C ASP A 45 -7.06 -1.86 -20.86
N ASN A 46 -6.80 -1.24 -19.71
CA ASN A 46 -7.59 -1.32 -18.48
C ASN A 46 -7.73 -2.75 -17.90
N ALA A 47 -6.80 -3.65 -18.21
CA ALA A 47 -6.73 -4.93 -17.54
C ALA A 47 -6.48 -4.73 -16.03
N GLU A 48 -7.27 -5.41 -15.20
CA GLU A 48 -7.09 -5.43 -13.74
C GLU A 48 -6.62 -6.79 -13.27
N ALA A 49 -5.71 -6.79 -12.30
CA ALA A 49 -5.20 -8.02 -11.71
C ALA A 49 -5.03 -7.90 -10.19
N ASP A 50 -5.31 -8.99 -9.49
CA ASP A 50 -4.95 -9.17 -8.09
C ASP A 50 -3.54 -9.74 -8.02
N VAL A 51 -2.65 -9.06 -7.28
CA VAL A 51 -1.24 -9.42 -7.14
C VAL A 51 -1.01 -10.13 -5.82
N ALA A 52 -0.54 -11.37 -5.87
CA ALA A 52 -0.18 -12.14 -4.70
C ALA A 52 1.23 -11.77 -4.19
N PHE A 53 1.53 -12.14 -2.95
CA PHE A 53 2.91 -12.17 -2.47
C PHE A 53 3.67 -13.34 -3.11
N ASP A 54 4.96 -13.16 -3.36
CA ASP A 54 5.84 -14.25 -3.77
C ASP A 54 6.22 -15.18 -2.60
N SER A 55 7.10 -16.15 -2.85
CA SER A 55 7.56 -17.10 -1.83
C SER A 55 8.32 -16.47 -0.66
N ASN A 56 8.82 -15.23 -0.84
CA ASN A 56 9.51 -14.47 0.20
C ASN A 56 8.55 -13.58 1.01
N GLY A 57 7.25 -13.61 0.68
CA GLY A 57 6.26 -12.73 1.29
C GLY A 57 6.36 -11.29 0.82
N GLU A 58 6.90 -11.03 -0.35
CA GLU A 58 7.03 -9.70 -0.95
C GLU A 58 6.31 -9.66 -2.31
N VAL A 59 5.93 -8.47 -2.76
CA VAL A 59 5.54 -8.26 -4.16
C VAL A 59 6.81 -8.03 -4.97
N SER A 60 6.94 -8.78 -6.05
CA SER A 60 8.07 -8.70 -6.99
C SER A 60 7.59 -8.98 -8.42
N GLU A 61 8.47 -8.86 -9.40
CA GLU A 61 8.15 -9.22 -10.79
C GLU A 61 7.71 -10.69 -10.93
N ASN A 62 8.13 -11.57 -10.01
CA ASN A 62 7.75 -12.99 -9.99
C ASN A 62 6.41 -13.24 -9.29
N SER A 63 5.81 -12.24 -8.66
CA SER A 63 4.51 -12.36 -8.02
C SER A 63 3.43 -12.75 -9.03
N VAL A 64 2.54 -13.66 -8.65
CA VAL A 64 1.39 -14.02 -9.48
C VAL A 64 0.44 -12.83 -9.56
N ALA A 65 0.11 -12.44 -10.78
CA ALA A 65 -0.91 -11.45 -11.11
C ALA A 65 -2.11 -12.17 -11.75
N THR A 66 -3.21 -12.28 -11.03
CA THR A 66 -4.43 -12.94 -11.51
C THR A 66 -5.35 -11.89 -12.11
N ILE A 67 -5.55 -11.95 -13.43
CA ILE A 67 -6.41 -10.99 -14.14
C ILE A 67 -7.86 -11.23 -13.75
N THR A 68 -8.58 -10.16 -13.41
CA THR A 68 -9.93 -10.24 -12.83
C THR A 68 -11.05 -9.77 -13.74
N ASN A 69 -10.74 -9.00 -14.78
CA ASN A 69 -11.76 -8.42 -15.68
C ASN A 69 -11.65 -8.86 -17.16
N PHE A 70 -10.72 -9.78 -17.46
CA PHE A 70 -10.62 -10.43 -18.77
C PHE A 70 -10.50 -11.96 -18.59
N PRO A 71 -10.91 -12.78 -19.57
CA PRO A 71 -10.86 -14.23 -19.46
C PRO A 71 -9.43 -14.77 -19.67
N ILE A 72 -8.46 -14.29 -18.91
CA ILE A 72 -7.06 -14.64 -19.08
C ILE A 72 -6.52 -15.28 -17.79
N SER A 73 -5.69 -16.28 -18.00
CA SER A 73 -5.00 -17.05 -16.96
C SER A 73 -4.08 -16.16 -16.11
N PRO A 74 -3.74 -16.60 -14.90
CA PRO A 74 -2.75 -15.91 -14.09
C PRO A 74 -1.43 -15.78 -14.85
N THR A 75 -0.77 -14.64 -14.67
CA THR A 75 0.54 -14.30 -15.22
C THR A 75 1.47 -13.86 -14.10
N THR A 76 2.71 -13.56 -14.37
CA THR A 76 3.57 -12.87 -13.39
C THR A 76 3.36 -11.36 -13.49
N LEU A 77 3.65 -10.65 -12.39
CA LEU A 77 3.57 -9.19 -12.38
C LEU A 77 4.50 -8.57 -13.44
N GLY A 78 5.72 -9.12 -13.62
CA GLY A 78 6.65 -8.66 -14.65
C GLY A 78 6.10 -8.80 -16.07
N LEU A 79 5.33 -9.86 -16.37
CA LEU A 79 4.67 -10.03 -17.67
C LEU A 79 3.37 -9.20 -17.79
N PHE A 80 2.77 -8.83 -16.68
CA PHE A 80 1.59 -7.94 -16.68
C PHE A 80 1.98 -6.48 -16.93
N ILE A 81 3.16 -6.07 -16.49
CA ILE A 81 3.69 -4.71 -16.69
C ILE A 81 4.07 -4.54 -18.17
N ASP A 82 3.66 -3.42 -18.75
CA ASP A 82 4.11 -2.93 -20.04
C ASP A 82 4.76 -1.55 -19.91
N THR A 83 4.98 -0.86 -21.02
CA THR A 83 5.60 0.49 -21.01
C THR A 83 4.69 1.56 -20.41
N ASP A 84 3.36 1.31 -20.39
CA ASP A 84 2.41 2.24 -19.80
C ASP A 84 2.35 2.12 -18.28
N PRO A 85 1.90 3.18 -17.59
CA PRO A 85 1.80 3.11 -16.14
C PRO A 85 0.84 2.01 -15.66
N VAL A 86 1.25 1.26 -14.65
CA VAL A 86 0.38 0.36 -13.90
C VAL A 86 0.02 1.02 -12.58
N LYS A 87 -1.27 1.14 -12.33
CA LYS A 87 -1.86 1.89 -11.21
C LYS A 87 -2.45 0.98 -10.16
N VAL A 88 -2.45 1.43 -8.90
CA VAL A 88 -3.05 0.72 -7.77
C VAL A 88 -4.52 1.14 -7.64
N VAL A 89 -5.42 0.18 -7.81
CA VAL A 89 -6.88 0.33 -7.61
C VAL A 89 -7.24 0.10 -6.15
N LYS A 90 -6.59 -0.91 -5.54
CA LYS A 90 -6.83 -1.31 -4.15
C LYS A 90 -5.53 -1.80 -3.52
N LEU A 91 -5.30 -1.42 -2.26
CA LEU A 91 -4.30 -2.03 -1.40
C LEU A 91 -5.03 -2.82 -0.33
N TYR A 92 -4.81 -4.11 -0.30
CA TYR A 92 -5.57 -5.00 0.57
C TYR A 92 -5.12 -4.89 2.04
N ASP A 93 -6.09 -4.86 2.92
CA ASP A 93 -5.87 -4.85 4.36
C ASP A 93 -5.48 -6.25 4.85
N GLN A 94 -4.31 -6.37 5.42
CA GLN A 94 -3.78 -7.61 5.97
C GLN A 94 -4.18 -7.84 7.44
N SER A 95 -4.92 -6.90 8.06
CA SER A 95 -5.43 -7.04 9.42
C SER A 95 -6.59 -8.03 9.55
N LEU A 96 -7.20 -8.42 8.44
CA LEU A 96 -8.42 -9.22 8.33
C LEU A 96 -9.72 -8.46 8.65
N ASN A 97 -9.66 -7.14 8.88
CA ASN A 97 -10.84 -6.30 9.13
C ASN A 97 -11.51 -5.83 7.83
N ASN A 98 -10.94 -6.12 6.66
CA ASN A 98 -11.43 -5.70 5.34
C ASN A 98 -11.47 -4.18 5.12
N ASN A 99 -10.70 -3.42 5.88
CA ASN A 99 -10.56 -1.96 5.73
C ASN A 99 -9.62 -1.62 4.55
N HIS A 100 -9.89 -2.14 3.37
CA HIS A 100 -9.04 -1.97 2.20
C HIS A 100 -8.91 -0.50 1.80
N PHE A 101 -7.70 -0.04 1.46
CA PHE A 101 -7.52 1.22 0.76
C PHE A 101 -7.95 1.07 -0.71
N THR A 102 -8.75 2.00 -1.20
CA THR A 102 -9.26 1.97 -2.58
C THR A 102 -9.18 3.33 -3.26
N GLN A 103 -9.09 3.32 -4.61
CA GLN A 103 -9.25 4.50 -5.45
C GLN A 103 -10.06 4.14 -6.69
N PRO A 104 -11.37 4.46 -6.71
CA PRO A 104 -12.24 4.14 -7.85
C PRO A 104 -12.00 5.05 -9.07
N THR A 105 -11.45 6.25 -8.87
CA THR A 105 -11.22 7.20 -9.95
C THR A 105 -9.89 6.90 -10.65
N ASN A 106 -9.92 6.42 -11.87
CA ASN A 106 -8.75 5.97 -12.63
C ASN A 106 -7.60 7.00 -12.69
N SER A 107 -7.92 8.29 -12.85
CA SER A 107 -6.91 9.37 -12.91
C SER A 107 -6.17 9.54 -11.58
N ARG A 108 -6.84 9.27 -10.45
CA ARG A 108 -6.33 9.46 -9.10
C ARG A 108 -5.61 8.23 -8.51
N GLN A 109 -5.54 7.13 -9.25
CA GLN A 109 -4.86 5.92 -8.79
C GLN A 109 -3.35 6.15 -8.78
N PRO A 110 -2.64 5.86 -7.67
CA PRO A 110 -1.18 5.96 -7.59
C PRO A 110 -0.53 4.85 -8.42
N ARG A 111 0.76 4.98 -8.71
CA ARG A 111 1.50 4.07 -9.60
C ARG A 111 2.30 3.03 -8.81
N ILE A 112 2.32 1.80 -9.32
CA ILE A 112 3.22 0.73 -8.86
C ILE A 112 4.30 0.41 -9.91
N ALA A 113 4.03 0.75 -11.19
CA ALA A 113 5.00 0.62 -12.28
C ALA A 113 4.85 1.78 -13.28
N GLU A 114 5.96 2.15 -13.92
CA GLU A 114 6.03 3.13 -15.00
C GLU A 114 7.22 2.83 -15.91
N GLY A 115 7.06 3.05 -17.22
CA GLY A 115 8.12 2.81 -18.20
C GLY A 115 8.62 1.37 -18.22
N GLY A 116 7.75 0.40 -17.97
CA GLY A 116 8.08 -1.03 -17.97
C GLY A 116 8.77 -1.53 -16.69
N ASN A 117 8.91 -0.70 -15.67
CA ASN A 117 9.62 -1.06 -14.44
C ASN A 117 8.76 -0.82 -13.20
N LEU A 118 8.93 -1.66 -12.18
CA LEU A 118 8.35 -1.43 -10.86
C LEU A 118 8.93 -0.15 -10.22
N VAL A 119 8.07 0.60 -9.57
CA VAL A 119 8.48 1.78 -8.78
C VAL A 119 9.26 1.33 -7.56
N THR A 120 10.48 1.80 -7.42
CA THR A 120 11.34 1.47 -6.27
C THR A 120 11.88 2.73 -5.60
N SER A 121 12.12 2.62 -4.29
CA SER A 121 12.83 3.61 -3.49
C SER A 121 13.86 2.89 -2.61
N ASN A 122 15.13 3.28 -2.70
CA ASN A 122 16.23 2.63 -2.00
C ASN A 122 16.27 1.09 -2.20
N GLY A 123 15.97 0.65 -3.43
CA GLY A 123 15.93 -0.78 -3.79
C GLY A 123 14.73 -1.55 -3.22
N LYS A 124 13.74 -0.87 -2.65
CA LYS A 124 12.49 -1.48 -2.16
C LYS A 124 11.33 -1.04 -3.03
N LEU A 125 10.44 -1.99 -3.34
CA LEU A 125 9.21 -1.72 -4.07
C LEU A 125 8.32 -0.75 -3.27
N GLY A 126 7.74 0.23 -3.97
CA GLY A 126 6.87 1.24 -3.40
C GLY A 126 5.67 1.58 -4.28
N ILE A 127 4.81 2.42 -3.74
CA ILE A 127 3.68 3.01 -4.46
C ILE A 127 3.98 4.50 -4.58
N LYS A 128 3.96 5.02 -5.82
CA LYS A 128 4.24 6.42 -6.13
C LYS A 128 2.94 7.22 -6.15
N PHE A 129 2.84 8.15 -5.24
CA PHE A 129 1.80 9.17 -5.23
C PHE A 129 2.30 10.42 -5.97
N ILE A 130 1.43 11.05 -6.76
CA ILE A 130 1.77 12.19 -7.64
C ILE A 130 0.80 13.32 -7.34
N SER A 131 1.30 14.42 -6.77
CA SER A 131 0.50 15.58 -6.38
C SER A 131 -0.24 16.20 -7.58
N ALA A 132 0.43 16.37 -8.71
CA ALA A 132 -0.18 16.92 -9.93
C ALA A 132 -1.40 16.11 -10.43
N ASP A 133 -1.42 14.79 -10.17
CA ASP A 133 -2.54 13.90 -10.54
C ASP A 133 -3.55 13.75 -9.37
N SER A 134 -3.32 14.39 -8.22
CA SER A 134 -4.11 14.27 -6.99
C SER A 134 -4.31 12.79 -6.60
N THR A 135 -3.26 11.97 -6.73
CA THR A 135 -3.36 10.54 -6.45
C THR A 135 -3.52 10.28 -4.96
N SER A 136 -4.44 9.38 -4.62
CA SER A 136 -4.76 9.03 -3.24
C SER A 136 -5.29 7.61 -3.14
N LEU A 137 -5.31 7.08 -1.93
CA LEU A 137 -6.04 5.86 -1.55
C LEU A 137 -6.85 6.18 -0.29
N ALA A 138 -8.08 5.71 -0.22
CA ALA A 138 -8.96 5.95 0.93
C ALA A 138 -9.42 4.63 1.56
N MET A 139 -9.47 4.60 2.89
CA MET A 139 -10.19 3.57 3.65
C MET A 139 -11.71 3.72 3.44
N PRO A 140 -12.51 2.67 3.70
CA PRO A 140 -13.95 2.83 3.79
C PRO A 140 -14.33 3.96 4.75
N GLU A 141 -15.39 4.69 4.42
CA GLU A 141 -15.89 5.78 5.24
C GLU A 141 -15.99 5.36 6.71
N ASP A 142 -16.50 5.30 7.53
CA ASP A 142 -16.73 4.86 8.91
C ASP A 142 -15.61 4.01 9.58
N SER A 143 -14.52 3.69 8.89
CA SER A 143 -13.43 2.85 9.46
C SER A 143 -12.82 3.44 10.75
N LEU A 144 -12.88 4.74 10.93
CA LEU A 144 -12.31 5.45 12.08
C LEU A 144 -13.38 5.98 13.05
N VAL A 145 -14.66 5.72 12.79
CA VAL A 145 -15.77 6.20 13.64
C VAL A 145 -15.74 5.51 15.00
N GLY A 146 -15.91 6.31 16.05
CA GLY A 146 -15.96 5.83 17.43
C GLY A 146 -14.59 5.60 18.07
N LEU A 147 -13.50 5.85 17.36
CA LEU A 147 -12.16 5.80 17.96
C LEU A 147 -11.93 7.03 18.85
N SER A 148 -11.44 6.79 20.07
CA SER A 148 -11.02 7.86 21.00
C SER A 148 -9.54 8.23 20.83
N SER A 149 -8.76 7.37 20.14
CA SER A 149 -7.35 7.59 19.85
C SER A 149 -6.95 6.81 18.59
N LEU A 150 -5.94 7.28 17.90
CA LEU A 150 -5.36 6.64 16.72
C LEU A 150 -3.83 6.69 16.81
N SER A 151 -3.19 5.54 16.58
CA SER A 151 -1.75 5.47 16.34
C SER A 151 -1.53 4.86 14.96
N TYR A 152 -0.59 5.40 14.20
CA TYR A 152 -0.24 4.88 12.89
C TYR A 152 1.27 4.86 12.69
N PHE A 153 1.73 3.92 11.87
CA PHE A 153 3.11 3.78 11.44
C PHE A 153 3.14 3.80 9.92
N MET A 154 4.01 4.63 9.36
CA MET A 154 4.13 4.77 7.92
C MET A 154 5.60 4.85 7.50
N ALA A 155 5.96 4.14 6.44
CA ALA A 155 7.25 4.29 5.76
C ALA A 155 7.02 4.99 4.41
N PHE A 156 7.69 6.11 4.18
CA PHE A 156 7.60 6.88 2.94
C PHE A 156 8.94 7.53 2.61
N ASN A 157 9.11 7.90 1.35
CA ASN A 157 10.26 8.64 0.86
C ASN A 157 9.77 9.84 0.05
N PRO A 158 9.81 11.06 0.61
CA PRO A 158 9.38 12.25 -0.09
C PRO A 158 10.40 12.61 -1.19
N THR A 159 9.91 12.87 -2.40
CA THR A 159 10.72 13.33 -3.54
C THR A 159 10.50 14.80 -3.86
N SER A 160 9.51 15.44 -3.25
CA SER A 160 9.15 16.86 -3.39
C SER A 160 8.45 17.31 -2.11
N ASP A 161 8.07 18.58 -2.04
CA ASP A 161 7.23 19.09 -0.96
C ASP A 161 5.90 18.34 -0.93
N ILE A 162 5.43 17.99 0.28
CA ILE A 162 4.24 17.19 0.50
C ILE A 162 3.22 18.04 1.26
N ASP A 163 2.00 18.12 0.71
CA ASP A 163 0.92 18.82 1.39
C ASP A 163 0.32 17.99 2.53
N SER A 164 0.02 16.72 2.26
CA SER A 164 -0.54 15.79 3.26
C SER A 164 -0.17 14.35 2.92
N ILE A 165 0.26 13.57 3.91
CA ILE A 165 0.50 12.13 3.76
C ILE A 165 -0.70 11.33 4.23
N PHE A 166 -1.34 11.77 5.31
CA PHE A 166 -2.51 11.13 5.88
C PHE A 166 -3.49 12.21 6.30
N SER A 167 -4.76 12.04 5.93
CA SER A 167 -5.84 12.86 6.46
C SER A 167 -7.01 11.97 6.89
N ALA A 168 -7.65 12.31 8.01
CA ALA A 168 -8.85 11.69 8.49
C ALA A 168 -9.87 12.78 8.82
N ALA A 169 -11.05 12.73 8.19
CA ALA A 169 -12.15 13.64 8.45
C ALA A 169 -13.36 12.86 8.95
N SER A 170 -14.02 13.35 10.00
CA SER A 170 -15.34 12.85 10.40
C SER A 170 -16.43 13.68 9.75
N SER A 171 -17.50 13.06 9.29
CA SER A 171 -18.67 13.74 8.72
C SER A 171 -19.46 14.55 9.75
N PHE A 172 -19.15 14.43 11.03
CA PHE A 172 -19.80 15.14 12.14
C PHE A 172 -18.79 16.03 12.87
N SER A 173 -18.74 17.30 12.45
CA SER A 173 -18.02 18.43 13.06
C SER A 173 -16.48 18.30 13.20
N SER A 174 -15.79 19.07 12.40
CA SER A 174 -14.60 19.89 12.71
C SER A 174 -13.32 19.24 13.26
N TYR A 175 -13.16 17.93 13.30
CA TYR A 175 -11.87 17.33 13.60
C TYR A 175 -11.30 16.66 12.36
N ILE A 176 -10.52 17.43 11.62
CA ILE A 176 -9.64 16.92 10.57
C ILE A 176 -8.30 16.65 11.25
N LEU A 177 -7.89 15.39 11.34
CA LEU A 177 -6.52 15.07 11.64
C LEU A 177 -5.75 15.05 10.31
N ASP A 178 -5.20 16.18 9.95
CA ASP A 178 -4.29 16.29 8.82
C ASP A 178 -2.87 16.25 9.36
N ILE A 179 -2.10 15.28 8.89
CA ILE A 179 -0.67 15.22 9.17
C ILE A 179 0.06 15.76 7.97
N TYR A 180 0.54 16.98 8.13
CA TYR A 180 1.37 17.67 7.15
C TYR A 180 2.83 17.35 7.44
N LEU A 181 3.57 16.91 6.45
CA LEU A 181 5.02 16.86 6.51
C LEU A 181 5.57 17.91 5.55
N PHE A 182 6.08 18.98 6.12
CA PHE A 182 6.80 20.00 5.35
C PHE A 182 8.27 19.56 5.24
N ARG A 183 8.79 19.53 4.04
CA ARG A 183 10.22 19.53 3.81
C ARG A 183 10.69 20.98 3.77
N SER A 184 10.90 21.57 4.95
CA SER A 184 11.83 22.68 5.10
C SER A 184 13.12 22.14 5.71
N ASP A 185 14.22 22.81 5.55
CA ASP A 185 15.50 22.44 6.17
C ASP A 185 15.45 22.47 7.73
N GLU A 186 14.28 22.71 8.30
CA GLU A 186 13.95 22.62 9.71
C GLU A 186 12.72 21.73 9.92
N TYR A 187 12.95 20.60 10.59
CA TYR A 187 11.88 19.68 11.03
C TYR A 187 11.11 20.31 12.19
N THR A 188 9.87 20.71 11.96
CA THR A 188 8.94 21.04 13.05
C THR A 188 7.89 19.94 13.13
N TYR A 189 7.93 19.14 14.19
CA TYR A 189 6.85 18.20 14.49
C TYR A 189 5.72 18.98 15.15
N GLY A 190 4.57 19.05 14.49
CA GLY A 190 3.32 19.46 15.12
C GLY A 190 2.56 18.22 15.61
N ILE A 191 2.28 18.17 16.89
CA ILE A 191 1.39 17.20 17.53
C ILE A 191 -0.02 17.81 17.60
#